data_f31dd64616423a04fac516676cba6467
#
_entry.id   f31dd64616423a04fac516676cba6467
#
_cell.length_a   1.000
_cell.length_b   1.000
_cell.length_c   1.000
_cell.angle_alpha   90.00
_cell.angle_beta   90.00
_cell.angle_gamma   90.00
#
_symmetry.space_group_name_H-M   'P 1'
#
loop_
_entity.id
_entity.type
_entity.pdbx_description
1 polymer ?
#
loop_
_entity_poly.entity_id
_entity_poly.type
_entity_poly.pdbx_seq_one_letter_code
_entity_poly.pdbx_strand_id
1 'polypeptide(L)'
;AVGLSTLHEEDPTFVYRVDPEVKQTIISGQGELHLTVCTDRLKRKFGIDISLHEPKVPYRETINAKGQSKYRHKKQSGGAGQFAEVWMKIEPKQRGEGIEFTQSLVGQNVDRVFVPSVEKGVKTACSDGILAGCKVVDIKIDFYDGKMHPVDSKDIAFQTAGKHAFRDAFLNAQPCLLEPIINIEVKVPEEFMGDIMGDISGKRGKIMGMDTDGSFQIIKAEIPQAELYNYATTIRSLTGGRGIHSESFGHYEKMPKEYEQKVVKNWQNSEDE
;
A
#
# COMPACT_ATOMS: atom_id res chain seq x y z
N ALA A 1 21.38 -7.12 -8.13
CA ALA A 1 20.54 -8.18 -8.70
C ALA A 1 21.32 -9.51 -8.84
N VAL A 2 22.44 -9.54 -9.59
CA VAL A 2 23.25 -10.76 -9.82
C VAL A 2 23.65 -11.43 -8.52
N GLY A 3 24.20 -10.69 -7.54
CA GLY A 3 24.61 -11.26 -6.26
C GLY A 3 23.48 -11.89 -5.46
N LEU A 4 22.28 -11.28 -5.47
CA LEU A 4 21.09 -11.84 -4.81
C LEU A 4 20.59 -13.11 -5.52
N SER A 5 20.62 -13.13 -6.87
CA SER A 5 20.26 -14.33 -7.64
C SER A 5 21.21 -15.51 -7.34
N THR A 6 22.52 -15.23 -7.33
CA THR A 6 23.53 -16.27 -7.02
C THR A 6 23.36 -16.81 -5.59
N LEU A 7 23.08 -15.94 -4.61
CA LEU A 7 22.83 -16.41 -3.23
C LEU A 7 21.58 -17.27 -3.13
N HIS A 8 20.51 -16.92 -3.85
CA HIS A 8 19.30 -17.74 -3.90
C HIS A 8 19.53 -19.10 -4.55
N GLU A 9 20.35 -19.16 -5.60
CA GLU A 9 20.74 -20.44 -6.23
C GLU A 9 21.58 -21.33 -5.30
N GLU A 10 22.44 -20.73 -4.48
CA GLU A 10 23.25 -21.44 -3.48
C GLU A 10 22.41 -21.87 -2.26
N ASP A 11 21.42 -21.09 -1.90
CA ASP A 11 20.55 -21.31 -0.75
C ASP A 11 19.10 -20.97 -1.09
N PRO A 12 18.27 -21.95 -1.46
CA PRO A 12 16.86 -21.72 -1.80
C PRO A 12 16.01 -21.14 -0.65
N THR A 13 16.50 -21.21 0.59
CA THR A 13 15.80 -20.62 1.75
C THR A 13 16.02 -19.12 1.86
N PHE A 14 17.03 -18.57 1.16
CA PHE A 14 17.21 -17.14 0.97
C PHE A 14 16.39 -16.70 -0.24
N VAL A 15 15.33 -15.93 0.00
CA VAL A 15 14.43 -15.43 -1.04
C VAL A 15 14.56 -13.92 -1.14
N TYR A 16 14.56 -13.40 -2.33
CA TYR A 16 14.49 -11.95 -2.56
C TYR A 16 13.41 -11.61 -3.57
N ARG A 17 12.77 -10.46 -3.37
CA ARG A 17 11.81 -9.90 -4.32
C ARG A 17 11.93 -8.38 -4.39
N VAL A 18 11.74 -7.83 -5.57
CA VAL A 18 11.60 -6.39 -5.74
C VAL A 18 10.12 -6.07 -5.63
N ASP A 19 9.77 -5.24 -4.66
CA ASP A 19 8.40 -4.76 -4.48
C ASP A 19 8.27 -3.38 -5.13
N PRO A 20 7.55 -3.27 -6.25
CA PRO A 20 7.41 -2.01 -6.99
C PRO A 20 6.48 -1.01 -6.27
N GLU A 21 5.59 -1.47 -5.40
CA GLU A 21 4.62 -0.62 -4.68
C GLU A 21 5.34 0.21 -3.62
N VAL A 22 6.20 -0.43 -2.83
CA VAL A 22 7.00 0.25 -1.79
C VAL A 22 8.40 0.65 -2.27
N LYS A 23 8.75 0.31 -3.52
CA LYS A 23 10.06 0.58 -4.15
C LYS A 23 11.24 0.07 -3.32
N GLN A 24 11.10 -1.12 -2.74
CA GLN A 24 12.14 -1.78 -1.95
C GLN A 24 12.46 -3.17 -2.49
N THR A 25 13.72 -3.60 -2.29
CA THR A 25 14.10 -5.00 -2.44
C THR A 25 13.96 -5.67 -1.07
N ILE A 26 13.03 -6.59 -0.96
CA ILE A 26 12.76 -7.34 0.27
C ILE A 26 13.52 -8.65 0.19
N ILE A 27 14.24 -8.97 1.25
CA ILE A 27 14.89 -10.26 1.44
C ILE A 27 14.23 -11.02 2.58
N SER A 28 14.12 -12.32 2.43
CA SER A 28 13.52 -13.22 3.41
C SER A 28 14.42 -14.43 3.62
N GLY A 29 14.45 -14.94 4.83
CA GLY A 29 15.28 -16.08 5.21
C GLY A 29 14.78 -16.75 6.49
N GLN A 30 15.53 -17.73 6.99
CA GLN A 30 15.16 -18.54 8.16
C GLN A 30 15.27 -17.79 9.50
N GLY A 31 15.83 -16.59 9.52
CA GLY A 31 15.98 -15.76 10.70
C GLY A 31 17.08 -14.70 10.52
N GLU A 32 17.25 -13.83 11.51
CA GLU A 32 18.16 -12.68 11.47
C GLU A 32 19.61 -13.09 11.21
N LEU A 33 20.10 -14.13 11.91
CA LEU A 33 21.47 -14.63 11.71
C LEU A 33 21.68 -15.12 10.27
N HIS A 34 20.70 -15.81 9.69
CA HIS A 34 20.77 -16.25 8.31
C HIS A 34 20.89 -15.07 7.34
N LEU A 35 20.06 -14.04 7.50
CA LEU A 35 20.14 -12.81 6.70
C LEU A 35 21.49 -12.10 6.86
N THR A 36 22.01 -12.00 8.09
CA THR A 36 23.34 -11.43 8.36
C THR A 36 24.45 -12.20 7.62
N VAL A 37 24.44 -13.53 7.67
CA VAL A 37 25.40 -14.36 6.93
C VAL A 37 25.29 -14.15 5.42
N CYS A 38 24.08 -14.04 4.88
CA CYS A 38 23.86 -13.78 3.45
C CYS A 38 24.38 -12.39 3.05
N THR A 39 24.16 -11.34 3.86
CA THR A 39 24.71 -10.00 3.59
C THR A 39 26.23 -9.98 3.65
N ASP A 40 26.83 -10.67 4.61
CA ASP A 40 28.29 -10.82 4.68
C ASP A 40 28.87 -11.57 3.48
N ARG A 41 28.14 -12.56 2.94
CA ARG A 41 28.53 -13.27 1.71
C ARG A 41 28.47 -12.33 0.50
N LEU A 42 27.43 -11.47 0.40
CA LEU A 42 27.35 -10.45 -0.65
C LEU A 42 28.56 -9.52 -0.61
N LYS A 43 28.91 -9.03 0.56
CA LYS A 43 30.07 -8.15 0.75
C LYS A 43 31.37 -8.84 0.35
N ARG A 44 31.59 -10.10 0.79
CA ARG A 44 32.84 -10.85 0.52
C ARG A 44 32.97 -11.27 -0.95
N LYS A 45 31.89 -11.78 -1.58
CA LYS A 45 31.93 -12.31 -2.95
C LYS A 45 31.83 -11.25 -4.03
N PHE A 46 31.00 -10.21 -3.79
CA PHE A 46 30.63 -9.24 -4.82
C PHE A 46 31.09 -7.81 -4.49
N GLY A 47 31.70 -7.58 -3.30
CA GLY A 47 32.11 -6.26 -2.85
C GLY A 47 30.94 -5.30 -2.59
N ILE A 48 29.72 -5.81 -2.43
CA ILE A 48 28.49 -5.04 -2.23
C ILE A 48 28.19 -4.97 -0.74
N ASP A 49 28.25 -3.78 -0.18
CA ASP A 49 27.81 -3.52 1.18
C ASP A 49 26.36 -3.07 1.18
N ILE A 50 25.50 -3.75 1.94
CA ILE A 50 24.09 -3.44 2.09
C ILE A 50 23.73 -3.30 3.56
N SER A 51 22.84 -2.38 3.85
CA SER A 51 22.19 -2.23 5.15
C SER A 51 20.77 -2.77 5.11
N LEU A 52 20.41 -3.52 6.16
CA LEU A 52 19.05 -4.04 6.31
C LEU A 52 18.22 -3.03 7.10
N HIS A 53 17.01 -2.79 6.62
CA HIS A 53 16.02 -1.95 7.27
C HIS A 53 14.70 -2.71 7.36
N GLU A 54 13.85 -2.30 8.27
CA GLU A 54 12.49 -2.80 8.35
C GLU A 54 11.75 -2.56 7.02
N PRO A 55 11.08 -3.57 6.46
CA PRO A 55 10.36 -3.42 5.20
C PRO A 55 9.17 -2.48 5.38
N LYS A 56 8.96 -1.58 4.43
CA LYS A 56 7.78 -0.74 4.41
C LYS A 56 6.53 -1.59 4.22
N VAL A 57 5.50 -1.30 5.00
CA VAL A 57 4.19 -1.94 4.84
C VAL A 57 3.46 -1.32 3.66
N PRO A 58 2.94 -2.11 2.70
CA PRO A 58 2.21 -1.58 1.55
C PRO A 58 0.78 -1.18 1.93
N TYR A 59 0.65 -0.06 2.62
CA TYR A 59 -0.66 0.53 2.92
C TYR A 59 -1.36 0.96 1.64
N ARG A 60 -2.68 1.12 1.69
CA ARG A 60 -3.48 1.63 0.59
C ARG A 60 -4.42 2.72 1.07
N GLU A 61 -4.85 3.55 0.16
CA GLU A 61 -5.79 4.63 0.42
C GLU A 61 -7.15 4.33 -0.21
N THR A 62 -8.22 4.72 0.46
CA THR A 62 -9.59 4.62 -0.07
C THR A 62 -10.50 5.66 0.59
N ILE A 63 -11.78 5.65 0.23
CA ILE A 63 -12.80 6.56 0.76
C ILE A 63 -13.94 5.80 1.42
N ASN A 64 -14.62 6.46 2.36
CA ASN A 64 -15.79 5.89 3.05
C ASN A 64 -17.11 6.56 2.62
N ALA A 65 -17.07 7.69 1.94
CA ALA A 65 -18.24 8.44 1.52
C ALA A 65 -18.10 8.90 0.07
N LYS A 66 -19.21 9.33 -0.52
CA LYS A 66 -19.19 9.99 -1.82
C LYS A 66 -18.57 11.37 -1.70
N GLY A 67 -17.74 11.74 -2.67
CA GLY A 67 -17.13 13.05 -2.77
C GLY A 67 -17.37 13.69 -4.12
N GLN A 68 -17.30 14.99 -4.16
CA GLN A 68 -17.33 15.73 -5.41
C GLN A 68 -16.43 16.95 -5.34
N SER A 69 -15.93 17.35 -6.48
CA SER A 69 -15.09 18.53 -6.59
C SER A 69 -15.22 19.19 -7.94
N LYS A 70 -14.69 20.41 -7.96
CA LYS A 70 -14.58 21.23 -9.17
C LYS A 70 -13.25 21.93 -9.13
N TYR A 71 -12.39 21.65 -10.09
CA TYR A 71 -11.08 22.28 -10.17
C TYR A 71 -10.89 22.99 -11.51
N ARG A 72 -10.36 24.21 -11.43
CA ARG A 72 -10.03 25.04 -12.61
C ARG A 72 -8.53 25.26 -12.67
N HIS A 73 -7.89 24.72 -13.68
CA HIS A 73 -6.51 25.02 -14.04
C HIS A 73 -6.47 26.21 -15.00
N LYS A 74 -5.84 27.28 -14.59
CA LYS A 74 -5.57 28.45 -15.45
C LYS A 74 -4.13 28.91 -15.21
N LYS A 75 -3.29 28.82 -16.25
CA LYS A 75 -1.92 29.30 -16.21
C LYS A 75 -1.67 30.16 -17.46
N GLN A 76 -1.16 31.37 -17.24
CA GLN A 76 -0.84 32.31 -18.31
C GLN A 76 0.56 32.88 -18.01
N SER A 77 1.56 32.43 -18.77
CA SER A 77 2.95 32.84 -18.61
C SER A 77 3.52 33.14 -19.99
N GLY A 78 3.39 34.42 -20.45
CA GLY A 78 4.14 34.96 -21.59
C GLY A 78 4.03 34.22 -22.93
N GLY A 79 2.97 33.44 -23.20
CA GLY A 79 2.77 32.67 -24.43
C GLY A 79 1.38 32.04 -24.47
N ALA A 80 1.23 30.89 -25.15
CA ALA A 80 -0.04 30.17 -25.21
C ALA A 80 -0.49 29.76 -23.79
N GLY A 81 -1.68 30.19 -23.37
CA GLY A 81 -2.27 29.89 -22.09
C GLY A 81 -2.57 28.38 -21.88
N GLN A 82 -2.85 28.00 -20.65
CA GLN A 82 -3.38 26.68 -20.30
C GLN A 82 -4.70 26.88 -19.55
N PHE A 83 -5.77 26.28 -20.04
CA PHE A 83 -7.08 26.33 -19.42
C PHE A 83 -7.74 24.96 -19.44
N ALA A 84 -8.22 24.51 -18.29
CA ALA A 84 -9.09 23.35 -18.17
C ALA A 84 -9.91 23.45 -16.89
N GLU A 85 -11.18 23.11 -16.93
CA GLU A 85 -12.01 22.96 -15.75
C GLU A 85 -12.62 21.56 -15.75
N VAL A 86 -12.45 20.80 -14.64
CA VAL A 86 -12.89 19.43 -14.48
C VAL A 86 -13.79 19.33 -13.25
N TRP A 87 -14.96 18.76 -13.42
CA TRP A 87 -15.92 18.46 -12.35
C TRP A 87 -16.01 16.97 -12.18
N MET A 88 -15.78 16.50 -10.98
CA MET A 88 -15.59 15.09 -10.69
C MET A 88 -16.46 14.65 -9.51
N LYS A 89 -17.01 13.45 -9.61
CA LYS A 89 -17.68 12.73 -8.52
C LYS A 89 -16.92 11.45 -8.27
N ILE A 90 -16.84 11.04 -7.01
CA ILE A 90 -16.24 9.78 -6.62
C ILE A 90 -17.14 9.05 -5.64
N GLU A 91 -17.13 7.72 -5.72
CA GLU A 91 -17.92 6.84 -4.87
C GLU A 91 -17.06 5.66 -4.43
N PRO A 92 -17.21 5.17 -3.17
CA PRO A 92 -16.53 3.97 -2.72
C PRO A 92 -17.07 2.74 -3.45
N LYS A 93 -16.18 1.80 -3.75
CA LYS A 93 -16.49 0.46 -4.28
C LYS A 93 -16.26 -0.61 -3.20
N GLN A 94 -16.65 -1.87 -3.51
CA GLN A 94 -16.33 -2.99 -2.65
C GLN A 94 -14.83 -3.29 -2.65
N ARG A 95 -14.34 -3.90 -1.57
CA ARG A 95 -12.92 -4.25 -1.44
C ARG A 95 -12.48 -5.21 -2.52
N GLY A 96 -11.36 -4.86 -3.20
CA GLY A 96 -10.79 -5.65 -4.28
C GLY A 96 -11.32 -5.34 -5.68
N GLU A 97 -12.29 -4.44 -5.82
CA GLU A 97 -12.83 -4.06 -7.14
C GLU A 97 -11.96 -3.05 -7.90
N GLY A 98 -10.95 -2.49 -7.22
CA GLY A 98 -9.99 -1.58 -7.84
C GLY A 98 -10.60 -0.24 -8.26
N ILE A 99 -9.92 0.44 -9.19
CA ILE A 99 -10.31 1.77 -9.69
C ILE A 99 -11.11 1.63 -10.97
N GLU A 100 -12.24 2.32 -11.03
CA GLU A 100 -13.08 2.45 -12.22
C GLU A 100 -13.20 3.93 -12.59
N PHE A 101 -12.82 4.27 -13.82
CA PHE A 101 -12.99 5.61 -14.37
C PHE A 101 -14.11 5.61 -15.40
N THR A 102 -15.09 6.49 -15.22
CA THR A 102 -16.23 6.69 -16.12
C THR A 102 -16.34 8.16 -16.52
N GLN A 103 -17.08 8.42 -17.58
CA GLN A 103 -17.44 9.77 -17.96
C GLN A 103 -18.93 9.85 -18.27
N SER A 104 -19.58 10.90 -17.79
CA SER A 104 -20.99 11.19 -18.01
C SER A 104 -21.21 12.63 -18.51
N LEU A 105 -20.29 13.10 -19.38
CA LEU A 105 -20.34 14.42 -19.96
C LEU A 105 -21.60 14.63 -20.80
N VAL A 106 -22.33 15.72 -20.53
CA VAL A 106 -23.52 16.13 -21.26
C VAL A 106 -23.23 17.45 -22.01
N GLY A 107 -23.61 17.49 -23.29
CA GLY A 107 -23.38 18.67 -24.14
C GLY A 107 -21.99 18.75 -24.74
N GLN A 108 -21.56 19.96 -25.11
CA GLN A 108 -20.30 20.26 -25.77
C GLN A 108 -19.38 21.15 -24.91
N ASN A 109 -19.57 21.16 -23.59
CA ASN A 109 -18.78 21.97 -22.66
C ASN A 109 -17.30 21.57 -22.63
N VAL A 110 -17.03 20.26 -22.85
CA VAL A 110 -15.70 19.68 -22.96
C VAL A 110 -15.67 18.73 -24.13
N ASP A 111 -14.68 18.87 -25.00
CA ASP A 111 -14.46 17.92 -26.08
C ASP A 111 -13.99 16.56 -25.49
N ARG A 112 -14.59 15.46 -25.95
CA ARG A 112 -14.29 14.10 -25.51
C ARG A 112 -12.85 13.69 -25.77
N VAL A 113 -12.15 14.36 -26.66
CA VAL A 113 -10.70 14.15 -26.89
C VAL A 113 -9.87 14.34 -25.63
N PHE A 114 -10.33 15.16 -24.66
CA PHE A 114 -9.63 15.42 -23.40
C PHE A 114 -9.93 14.41 -22.29
N VAL A 115 -10.89 13.50 -22.47
CA VAL A 115 -11.24 12.48 -21.46
C VAL A 115 -10.05 11.58 -21.13
N PRO A 116 -9.26 11.05 -22.09
CA PRO A 116 -8.07 10.27 -21.79
C PRO A 116 -7.01 11.06 -20.99
N SER A 117 -6.94 12.37 -21.23
CA SER A 117 -5.99 13.25 -20.50
C SER A 117 -6.40 13.42 -19.04
N VAL A 118 -7.70 13.59 -18.76
CA VAL A 118 -8.24 13.62 -17.39
C VAL A 118 -8.00 12.28 -16.71
N GLU A 119 -8.33 11.16 -17.36
CA GLU A 119 -8.10 9.81 -16.85
C GLU A 119 -6.64 9.57 -16.49
N LYS A 120 -5.71 9.98 -17.35
CA LYS A 120 -4.26 9.88 -17.07
C LYS A 120 -3.86 10.68 -15.83
N GLY A 121 -4.39 11.90 -15.66
CA GLY A 121 -4.15 12.73 -14.49
C GLY A 121 -4.66 12.07 -13.21
N VAL A 122 -5.85 11.48 -13.25
CA VAL A 122 -6.45 10.72 -12.14
C VAL A 122 -5.63 9.48 -11.81
N LYS A 123 -5.24 8.68 -12.80
CA LYS A 123 -4.41 7.47 -12.59
C LYS A 123 -3.06 7.82 -11.95
N THR A 124 -2.45 8.93 -12.33
CA THR A 124 -1.24 9.42 -11.69
C THR A 124 -1.50 9.76 -10.22
N ALA A 125 -2.56 10.51 -9.91
CA ALA A 125 -2.92 10.82 -8.53
C ALA A 125 -3.19 9.56 -7.69
N CYS A 126 -3.87 8.56 -8.26
CA CYS A 126 -4.12 7.29 -7.60
C CYS A 126 -2.84 6.49 -7.31
N SER A 127 -1.84 6.58 -8.17
CA SER A 127 -0.54 5.91 -7.98
C SER A 127 0.35 6.65 -6.99
N ASP A 128 0.33 7.98 -7.01
CA ASP A 128 1.13 8.83 -6.11
C ASP A 128 0.59 8.82 -4.67
N GLY A 129 -0.71 8.54 -4.48
CA GLY A 129 -1.41 8.67 -3.20
C GLY A 129 -1.76 10.12 -2.85
N ILE A 130 -2.57 10.29 -1.80
CA ILE A 130 -3.09 11.61 -1.41
C ILE A 130 -2.92 11.87 0.09
N LEU A 131 -3.13 10.84 0.95
CA LEU A 131 -3.03 10.94 2.41
C LEU A 131 -1.63 10.68 2.92
N ALA A 132 -1.03 9.60 2.44
CA ALA A 132 0.24 9.07 2.93
C ALA A 132 1.12 8.50 1.80
N GLY A 133 0.94 8.99 0.57
CA GLY A 133 1.69 8.52 -0.60
C GLY A 133 1.45 7.05 -0.96
N CYS A 134 0.30 6.50 -0.52
CA CYS A 134 -0.04 5.12 -0.75
C CYS A 134 -1.02 5.00 -1.93
N LYS A 135 -0.93 3.89 -2.65
CA LYS A 135 -1.79 3.64 -3.81
C LYS A 135 -3.27 3.68 -3.43
N VAL A 136 -4.06 4.48 -4.16
CA VAL A 136 -5.51 4.55 -4.00
C VAL A 136 -6.17 3.34 -4.64
N VAL A 137 -7.19 2.75 -4.00
CA VAL A 137 -7.94 1.59 -4.47
C VAL A 137 -9.44 1.69 -4.17
N ASP A 138 -10.23 0.86 -4.85
CA ASP A 138 -11.65 0.63 -4.60
C ASP A 138 -12.52 1.89 -4.66
N ILE A 139 -12.35 2.65 -5.76
CA ILE A 139 -13.07 3.90 -6.01
C ILE A 139 -13.61 3.90 -7.45
N LYS A 140 -14.86 4.30 -7.58
CA LYS A 140 -15.46 4.71 -8.86
C LYS A 140 -15.34 6.21 -9.01
N ILE A 141 -14.89 6.64 -10.18
CA ILE A 141 -14.60 8.03 -10.51
C ILE A 141 -15.40 8.40 -11.74
N ASP A 142 -16.21 9.45 -11.68
CA ASP A 142 -17.00 9.94 -12.78
C ASP A 142 -16.67 11.40 -13.12
N PHE A 143 -16.16 11.60 -14.34
CA PHE A 143 -15.97 12.92 -14.92
C PHE A 143 -17.29 13.36 -15.58
N TYR A 144 -18.08 14.20 -14.88
CA TYR A 144 -19.45 14.48 -15.29
C TYR A 144 -19.65 15.82 -15.99
N ASP A 145 -18.77 16.81 -15.78
CA ASP A 145 -18.85 18.12 -16.44
C ASP A 145 -17.48 18.84 -16.38
N GLY A 146 -17.38 19.95 -17.09
CA GLY A 146 -16.18 20.79 -17.09
C GLY A 146 -16.32 21.97 -18.05
N LYS A 147 -15.20 22.67 -18.29
CA LYS A 147 -15.13 23.75 -19.29
C LYS A 147 -13.80 23.70 -20.02
N MET A 148 -13.87 24.00 -21.31
CA MET A 148 -12.69 24.18 -22.16
C MET A 148 -12.66 25.60 -22.72
N HIS A 149 -11.48 26.01 -23.18
CA HIS A 149 -11.26 27.24 -23.94
C HIS A 149 -10.81 26.88 -25.37
N PRO A 150 -11.36 27.47 -26.42
CA PRO A 150 -11.07 27.05 -27.81
C PRO A 150 -9.60 27.07 -28.21
N VAL A 151 -8.78 27.94 -27.58
CA VAL A 151 -7.36 28.11 -27.94
C VAL A 151 -6.42 27.60 -26.86
N ASP A 152 -6.75 27.76 -25.56
CA ASP A 152 -5.85 27.51 -24.43
C ASP A 152 -6.03 26.13 -23.80
N SER A 153 -7.00 25.33 -24.25
CA SER A 153 -7.21 23.96 -23.74
C SER A 153 -6.24 23.00 -24.43
N LYS A 154 -5.46 22.28 -23.59
CA LYS A 154 -4.46 21.30 -24.00
C LYS A 154 -4.53 20.09 -23.09
N ASP A 155 -4.02 18.95 -23.56
CA ASP A 155 -3.95 17.70 -22.80
C ASP A 155 -3.32 17.86 -21.42
N ILE A 156 -2.19 18.57 -21.35
CA ILE A 156 -1.49 18.80 -20.08
C ILE A 156 -2.33 19.60 -19.09
N ALA A 157 -3.15 20.55 -19.57
CA ALA A 157 -4.05 21.32 -18.72
C ALA A 157 -5.14 20.43 -18.13
N PHE A 158 -5.74 19.53 -18.92
CA PHE A 158 -6.74 18.58 -18.47
C PHE A 158 -6.15 17.47 -17.58
N GLN A 159 -4.91 17.00 -17.83
CA GLN A 159 -4.21 16.10 -16.92
C GLN A 159 -4.03 16.74 -15.53
N THR A 160 -3.53 17.98 -15.50
CA THR A 160 -3.34 18.73 -14.24
C THR A 160 -4.68 18.98 -13.54
N ALA A 161 -5.69 19.44 -14.28
CA ALA A 161 -7.00 19.69 -13.71
C ALA A 161 -7.65 18.40 -13.17
N GLY A 162 -7.53 17.28 -13.88
CA GLY A 162 -8.00 15.96 -13.44
C GLY A 162 -7.32 15.49 -12.18
N LYS A 163 -5.98 15.62 -12.09
CA LYS A 163 -5.19 15.27 -10.90
C LYS A 163 -5.67 16.04 -9.67
N HIS A 164 -5.82 17.34 -9.79
CA HIS A 164 -6.25 18.20 -8.66
C HIS A 164 -7.72 18.02 -8.31
N ALA A 165 -8.61 17.91 -9.31
CA ALA A 165 -10.02 17.64 -9.07
C ALA A 165 -10.19 16.33 -8.30
N PHE A 166 -9.49 15.27 -8.69
CA PHE A 166 -9.53 14.00 -7.97
C PHE A 166 -9.04 14.15 -6.53
N ARG A 167 -7.91 14.84 -6.31
CA ARG A 167 -7.37 15.09 -4.97
C ARG A 167 -8.39 15.80 -4.07
N ASP A 168 -9.03 16.85 -4.57
CA ASP A 168 -10.02 17.61 -3.81
C ASP A 168 -11.27 16.78 -3.52
N ALA A 169 -11.76 16.01 -4.50
CA ALA A 169 -12.89 15.10 -4.30
C ALA A 169 -12.58 14.03 -3.26
N PHE A 170 -11.36 13.46 -3.29
CA PHE A 170 -10.90 12.44 -2.37
C PHE A 170 -10.86 12.95 -0.93
N LEU A 171 -10.30 14.13 -0.70
CA LEU A 171 -10.25 14.75 0.63
C LEU A 171 -11.65 15.02 1.20
N ASN A 172 -12.62 15.34 0.33
CA ASN A 172 -14.01 15.58 0.72
C ASN A 172 -14.82 14.29 0.98
N ALA A 173 -14.27 13.12 0.62
CA ALA A 173 -14.95 11.82 0.64
C ALA A 173 -14.65 10.96 1.88
N GLN A 174 -14.23 11.56 2.99
CA GLN A 174 -13.80 10.85 4.20
C GLN A 174 -12.75 9.78 3.91
N PRO A 175 -11.57 10.17 3.45
CA PRO A 175 -10.51 9.24 3.12
C PRO A 175 -10.04 8.45 4.34
N CYS A 176 -9.49 7.25 4.09
CA CYS A 176 -8.88 6.41 5.13
C CYS A 176 -7.78 5.53 4.55
N LEU A 177 -6.89 5.07 5.43
CA LEU A 177 -5.88 4.06 5.11
C LEU A 177 -6.41 2.64 5.31
N LEU A 178 -5.94 1.76 4.46
CA LEU A 178 -6.10 0.32 4.57
C LEU A 178 -4.76 -0.31 4.92
N GLU A 179 -4.77 -1.24 5.88
CA GLU A 179 -3.61 -2.04 6.25
C GLU A 179 -3.75 -3.48 5.76
N PRO A 180 -2.68 -4.11 5.30
CA PRO A 180 -2.70 -5.51 4.92
C PRO A 180 -2.77 -6.39 6.15
N ILE A 181 -3.73 -7.31 6.15
CA ILE A 181 -3.92 -8.33 7.17
C ILE A 181 -3.32 -9.63 6.68
N ILE A 182 -2.50 -10.23 7.50
CA ILE A 182 -1.82 -11.49 7.24
C ILE A 182 -2.48 -12.60 8.03
N ASN A 183 -2.81 -13.68 7.35
CA ASN A 183 -3.21 -14.92 7.98
C ASN A 183 -1.96 -15.64 8.47
N ILE A 184 -1.89 -15.94 9.74
CA ILE A 184 -0.80 -16.72 10.32
C ILE A 184 -1.31 -18.04 10.88
N GLU A 185 -0.48 -19.06 10.78
CA GLU A 185 -0.65 -20.33 11.50
C GLU A 185 0.59 -20.53 12.37
N VAL A 186 0.41 -20.59 13.68
CA VAL A 186 1.48 -20.77 14.65
C VAL A 186 1.33 -22.16 15.28
N LYS A 187 2.35 -23.00 15.07
CA LYS A 187 2.40 -24.37 15.63
C LYS A 187 3.36 -24.39 16.82
N VAL A 188 2.84 -24.71 18.00
CA VAL A 188 3.59 -24.72 19.27
C VAL A 188 3.17 -25.90 20.15
N PRO A 189 4.06 -26.38 21.08
CA PRO A 189 3.65 -27.27 22.14
C PRO A 189 2.54 -26.66 23.01
N GLU A 190 1.65 -27.51 23.52
CA GLU A 190 0.48 -27.08 24.31
C GLU A 190 0.83 -26.14 25.47
N GLU A 191 1.95 -26.34 26.13
CA GLU A 191 2.41 -25.51 27.26
C GLU A 191 2.63 -24.03 26.92
N PHE A 192 2.87 -23.69 25.64
CA PHE A 192 3.11 -22.30 25.18
C PHE A 192 1.88 -21.66 24.52
N MET A 193 0.78 -22.39 24.40
CA MET A 193 -0.42 -21.88 23.71
C MET A 193 -0.91 -20.56 24.32
N GLY A 194 -0.95 -20.48 25.66
CA GLY A 194 -1.41 -19.28 26.35
C GLY A 194 -0.53 -18.05 26.07
N ASP A 195 0.79 -18.22 26.06
CA ASP A 195 1.74 -17.14 25.81
C ASP A 195 1.61 -16.62 24.36
N ILE A 196 1.46 -17.53 23.40
CA ILE A 196 1.27 -17.16 21.99
C ILE A 196 -0.07 -16.45 21.77
N MET A 197 -1.16 -16.92 22.40
CA MET A 197 -2.46 -16.25 22.30
C MET A 197 -2.41 -14.83 22.91
N GLY A 198 -1.69 -14.67 24.02
CA GLY A 198 -1.45 -13.37 24.64
C GLY A 198 -0.65 -12.43 23.72
N ASP A 199 0.42 -12.93 23.10
CA ASP A 199 1.25 -12.16 22.16
C ASP A 199 0.44 -11.74 20.91
N ILE A 200 -0.29 -12.68 20.29
CA ILE A 200 -1.17 -12.38 19.14
C ILE A 200 -2.18 -11.27 19.50
N SER A 201 -2.81 -11.37 20.66
CA SER A 201 -3.77 -10.35 21.11
C SER A 201 -3.10 -8.99 21.35
N GLY A 202 -1.88 -8.97 21.90
CA GLY A 202 -1.08 -7.77 22.09
C GLY A 202 -0.68 -7.10 20.77
N LYS A 203 -0.58 -7.85 19.68
CA LYS A 203 -0.25 -7.41 18.31
C LYS A 203 -1.50 -7.08 17.48
N ARG A 204 -2.61 -6.72 18.09
CA ARG A 204 -3.88 -6.45 17.40
C ARG A 204 -4.40 -7.64 16.59
N GLY A 205 -3.89 -8.85 16.88
CA GLY A 205 -4.27 -10.05 16.17
C GLY A 205 -5.63 -10.56 16.63
N LYS A 206 -6.33 -11.18 15.68
CA LYS A 206 -7.64 -11.81 15.90
C LYS A 206 -7.50 -13.32 15.70
N ILE A 207 -7.73 -14.07 16.77
CA ILE A 207 -7.68 -15.54 16.70
C ILE A 207 -8.92 -16.03 15.95
N MET A 208 -8.70 -16.79 14.89
CA MET A 208 -9.74 -17.32 13.99
C MET A 208 -10.12 -18.76 14.33
N GLY A 209 -9.19 -19.52 14.89
CA GLY A 209 -9.42 -20.91 15.25
C GLY A 209 -8.18 -21.58 15.83
N MET A 210 -8.38 -22.77 16.32
CA MET A 210 -7.32 -23.63 16.87
C MET A 210 -7.53 -25.05 16.40
N ASP A 211 -6.43 -25.72 16.07
CA ASP A 211 -6.40 -27.14 15.71
C ASP A 211 -5.31 -27.85 16.52
N THR A 212 -5.39 -29.17 16.61
CA THR A 212 -4.40 -29.99 17.29
C THR A 212 -3.72 -30.94 16.30
N ASP A 213 -2.39 -30.97 16.33
CA ASP A 213 -1.59 -31.90 15.54
C ASP A 213 -0.61 -32.67 16.44
N GLY A 214 -1.06 -33.84 16.93
CA GLY A 214 -0.35 -34.66 17.90
C GLY A 214 -0.18 -33.95 19.24
N SER A 215 1.06 -33.67 19.65
CA SER A 215 1.40 -32.89 20.86
C SER A 215 1.52 -31.40 20.63
N PHE A 216 1.21 -30.93 19.43
CA PHE A 216 1.27 -29.52 19.08
C PHE A 216 -0.12 -28.93 18.91
N GLN A 217 -0.26 -27.67 19.29
CA GLN A 217 -1.41 -26.84 19.01
C GLN A 217 -1.10 -25.94 17.81
N ILE A 218 -2.08 -25.78 16.92
CA ILE A 218 -2.01 -24.89 15.76
C ILE A 218 -2.98 -23.74 16.01
N ILE A 219 -2.47 -22.53 16.17
CA ILE A 219 -3.25 -21.33 16.37
C ILE A 219 -3.33 -20.61 15.02
N LYS A 220 -4.56 -20.39 14.52
CA LYS A 220 -4.83 -19.62 13.30
C LYS A 220 -5.29 -18.23 13.69
N ALA A 221 -4.65 -17.21 13.14
CA ALA A 221 -4.99 -15.83 13.45
C ALA A 221 -4.79 -14.89 12.26
N GLU A 222 -5.46 -13.76 12.32
CA GLU A 222 -5.28 -12.61 11.43
C GLU A 222 -4.56 -11.51 12.18
N ILE A 223 -3.43 -11.02 11.64
CA ILE A 223 -2.61 -9.97 12.27
C ILE A 223 -2.26 -8.92 11.22
N PRO A 224 -2.29 -7.61 11.55
CA PRO A 224 -1.76 -6.58 10.68
C PRO A 224 -0.28 -6.78 10.38
N GLN A 225 0.12 -6.65 9.11
CA GLN A 225 1.50 -6.88 8.67
C GLN A 225 2.51 -6.05 9.44
N ALA A 226 2.15 -4.83 9.85
CA ALA A 226 3.00 -3.95 10.64
C ALA A 226 3.45 -4.54 11.98
N GLU A 227 2.71 -5.50 12.54
CA GLU A 227 3.00 -6.14 13.84
C GLU A 227 3.84 -7.43 13.70
N LEU A 228 4.12 -7.87 12.47
CA LEU A 228 4.79 -9.13 12.19
C LEU A 228 6.30 -9.02 11.96
N TYR A 229 6.85 -7.81 12.04
CA TYR A 229 8.30 -7.67 11.92
C TYR A 229 9.04 -8.50 12.97
N ASN A 230 10.00 -9.32 12.51
CA ASN A 230 10.76 -10.26 13.36
C ASN A 230 9.91 -11.27 14.16
N TYR A 231 8.69 -11.58 13.72
CA TYR A 231 7.78 -12.44 14.46
C TYR A 231 8.33 -13.86 14.69
N ALA A 232 9.11 -14.39 13.75
CA ALA A 232 9.83 -15.66 13.92
C ALA A 232 10.72 -15.67 15.17
N THR A 233 11.40 -14.56 15.45
CA THR A 233 12.27 -14.42 16.64
C THR A 233 11.43 -14.38 17.92
N THR A 234 10.31 -13.65 17.90
CA THR A 234 9.38 -13.59 19.02
C THR A 234 8.84 -14.99 19.38
N ILE A 235 8.33 -15.74 18.38
CA ILE A 235 7.82 -17.08 18.59
C ILE A 235 8.90 -18.00 19.17
N ARG A 236 10.11 -17.98 18.62
CA ARG A 236 11.22 -18.81 19.12
C ARG A 236 11.59 -18.45 20.55
N SER A 237 11.59 -17.18 20.90
CA SER A 237 11.86 -16.71 22.26
C SER A 237 10.80 -17.21 23.25
N LEU A 238 9.52 -17.08 22.90
CA LEU A 238 8.40 -17.49 23.76
C LEU A 238 8.33 -19.01 23.94
N THR A 239 8.80 -19.80 22.96
CA THR A 239 8.62 -21.25 22.93
C THR A 239 9.92 -22.03 23.14
N GLY A 240 11.01 -21.36 23.54
CA GLY A 240 12.31 -22.00 23.66
C GLY A 240 12.82 -22.61 22.35
N GLY A 241 12.52 -21.99 21.21
CA GLY A 241 12.92 -22.44 19.86
C GLY A 241 12.03 -23.52 19.23
N ARG A 242 10.96 -23.96 19.92
CA ARG A 242 10.09 -25.08 19.48
C ARG A 242 8.90 -24.64 18.63
N GLY A 243 8.58 -23.34 18.58
CA GLY A 243 7.49 -22.82 17.79
C GLY A 243 7.92 -22.53 16.35
N ILE A 244 7.01 -22.77 15.43
CA ILE A 244 7.13 -22.41 14.01
C ILE A 244 5.87 -21.69 13.57
N HIS A 245 5.97 -20.84 12.55
CA HIS A 245 4.80 -20.21 11.96
C HIS A 245 4.90 -20.17 10.44
N SER A 246 3.77 -20.00 9.81
CA SER A 246 3.61 -19.67 8.41
C SER A 246 2.75 -18.44 8.24
N GLU A 247 2.99 -17.69 7.18
CA GLU A 247 2.31 -16.43 6.85
C GLU A 247 1.74 -16.51 5.44
N SER A 248 0.53 -16.00 5.27
CA SER A 248 -0.08 -15.80 3.95
C SER A 248 -0.88 -14.50 3.93
N PHE A 249 -0.87 -13.81 2.80
CA PHE A 249 -1.69 -12.61 2.65
C PHE A 249 -3.17 -12.96 2.76
N GLY A 250 -3.91 -12.26 3.60
CA GLY A 250 -5.35 -12.40 3.74
C GLY A 250 -6.09 -11.35 2.90
N HIS A 251 -6.24 -10.16 3.44
CA HIS A 251 -7.01 -9.08 2.82
C HIS A 251 -6.51 -7.70 3.30
N TYR A 252 -7.13 -6.65 2.79
CA TYR A 252 -6.94 -5.30 3.29
C TYR A 252 -8.11 -4.89 4.17
N GLU A 253 -7.81 -4.38 5.37
CA GLU A 253 -8.80 -3.88 6.32
C GLU A 253 -8.54 -2.41 6.66
N LYS A 254 -9.59 -1.70 7.07
CA LYS A 254 -9.48 -0.29 7.46
C LYS A 254 -8.66 -0.17 8.74
N MET A 255 -7.62 0.66 8.67
CA MET A 255 -6.75 0.95 9.80
C MET A 255 -7.49 1.74 10.88
N PRO A 256 -7.29 1.42 12.19
CA PRO A 256 -7.79 2.26 13.28
C PRO A 256 -7.19 3.67 13.22
N LYS A 257 -8.00 4.68 13.53
CA LYS A 257 -7.62 6.11 13.37
C LYS A 257 -6.33 6.51 14.07
N GLU A 258 -6.03 5.92 15.22
CA GLU A 258 -4.81 6.22 15.98
C GLU A 258 -3.53 5.83 15.21
N TYR A 259 -3.56 4.68 14.55
CA TYR A 259 -2.44 4.20 13.72
C TYR A 259 -2.37 4.96 12.38
N GLU A 260 -3.53 5.22 11.76
CA GLU A 260 -3.64 6.03 10.55
C GLU A 260 -2.96 7.40 10.72
N GLN A 261 -3.27 8.10 11.81
CA GLN A 261 -2.67 9.42 12.09
C GLN A 261 -1.15 9.35 12.24
N LYS A 262 -0.61 8.28 12.83
CA LYS A 262 0.85 8.10 12.94
C LYS A 262 1.49 7.90 11.57
N VAL A 263 0.89 7.06 10.72
CA VAL A 263 1.40 6.81 9.37
C VAL A 263 1.38 8.08 8.53
N VAL A 264 0.26 8.81 8.52
CA VAL A 264 0.12 10.07 7.77
C VAL A 264 1.13 11.11 8.25
N LYS A 265 1.31 11.28 9.56
CA LYS A 265 2.29 12.21 10.13
C LYS A 265 3.73 11.86 9.75
N ASN A 266 4.08 10.57 9.81
CA ASN A 266 5.42 10.12 9.43
C ASN A 266 5.71 10.39 7.95
N TRP A 267 4.72 10.17 7.07
CA TRP A 267 4.86 10.46 5.66
C TRP A 267 5.03 11.96 5.38
N GLN A 268 4.22 12.82 6.02
CA GLN A 268 4.35 14.26 5.89
C GLN A 268 5.74 14.77 6.30
N ASN A 269 6.28 14.27 7.40
CA ASN A 269 7.63 14.63 7.85
C ASN A 269 8.71 14.21 6.86
N SER A 270 8.51 13.09 6.13
CA SER A 270 9.48 12.60 5.13
C SER A 270 9.42 13.34 3.78
N GLU A 271 8.36 14.10 3.50
CA GLU A 271 8.29 14.97 2.32
C GLU A 271 8.93 16.37 2.59
N ASP A 272 9.05 16.76 3.85
CA ASP A 272 9.64 18.03 4.26
C ASP A 272 11.18 17.98 4.41
N GLU A 273 11.78 16.77 4.37
CA GLU A 273 13.24 16.53 4.35
C GLU A 273 13.75 16.36 2.90
#